data_c1658d62d90b730005abed518990c621
#
_entry.id   c1658d62d90b730005abed518990c621
#
_cell.length_a   1.000
_cell.length_b   1.000
_cell.length_c   1.000
_cell.angle_alpha   90.00
_cell.angle_beta   90.00
_cell.angle_gamma   90.00
#
_symmetry.space_group_name_H-M   'P 1'
#
loop_
_entity.id
_entity.type
_entity.pdbx_description
1 polymer ?
#
loop_
_entity_poly.entity_id
_entity_poly.type
_entity_poly.pdbx_seq_one_letter_code
_entity_poly.pdbx_strand_id
1 'polypeptide(L)'
;MKLFVHLGLALALSALAGCGKKTDDKSYTIAVIPKGTTHEFWKSIHAGAVKAQQELAAQGVKVDVIWKGPFREDDRDQQIQVVENFTSRKVSGIVLAPLDSQALVNPVESAVQSGIPVIVMDSGLKSDKYLSFVATDNFKGGQLAGQYMAKLLNGKGNVIMLRYAVGSASTEEREKGFLDAMGKFPDIKLISTDQYAGATQETAYQASQNLLNRFGNDVNGVFCVAEPATIAMTKALRDIGKAGGKVKMIGFDAGSKSVLDMQSGDVQGLAVQHPVLMGYLAVMTMVKHLQGEKVESRIDTGVVLVSPENMEQPEMKDLLHPPLEKYLQ
;
A
#
# COMPACT_ATOMS: atom_id res chain seq x y z
N MET A 1 -0.70 98.88 3.40
CA MET A 1 0.23 97.96 2.78
C MET A 1 0.38 96.79 3.77
N LYS A 2 -0.41 95.77 3.64
CA LYS A 2 -0.43 94.60 4.52
C LYS A 2 -0.30 93.34 3.67
N LEU A 3 0.82 92.65 3.96
CA LEU A 3 1.26 91.44 3.31
C LEU A 3 0.49 90.26 3.95
N PHE A 4 -0.29 89.46 3.18
CA PHE A 4 -0.87 88.25 3.69
C PHE A 4 -0.10 87.02 3.16
N VAL A 5 0.51 86.33 4.16
CA VAL A 5 1.21 85.06 3.91
C VAL A 5 0.15 83.94 4.04
N HIS A 6 -0.07 83.19 2.95
CA HIS A 6 -0.92 81.94 2.97
C HIS A 6 -0.01 80.75 3.20
N LEU A 7 -0.21 80.08 4.33
CA LEU A 7 0.46 78.85 4.70
C LEU A 7 -0.39 77.68 4.14
N GLY A 8 0.11 77.05 3.08
CA GLY A 8 -0.53 75.86 2.49
C GLY A 8 -0.15 74.59 3.24
N LEU A 9 -1.12 73.93 3.85
CA LEU A 9 -0.99 72.63 4.54
C LEU A 9 -1.09 71.50 3.51
N ALA A 10 0.01 70.86 3.13
CA ALA A 10 0.06 69.71 2.26
C ALA A 10 -0.25 68.43 3.10
N LEU A 11 -1.42 67.84 2.86
CA LEU A 11 -1.82 66.57 3.44
C LEU A 11 -1.21 65.42 2.60
N ALA A 12 -0.14 64.78 3.12
CA ALA A 12 0.41 63.56 2.51
C ALA A 12 -0.47 62.34 2.84
N LEU A 13 -1.27 61.91 1.89
CA LEU A 13 -1.95 60.58 1.95
C LEU A 13 -0.91 59.48 1.71
N SER A 14 -0.49 58.84 2.80
CA SER A 14 0.30 57.61 2.72
C SER A 14 -0.64 56.44 2.29
N ALA A 15 -0.61 56.07 1.01
CA ALA A 15 -1.23 54.87 0.51
C ALA A 15 -0.46 53.64 1.04
N LEU A 16 -0.97 53.02 2.10
CA LEU A 16 -0.55 51.69 2.54
C LEU A 16 -1.00 50.70 1.45
N ALA A 17 -0.11 50.43 0.51
CA ALA A 17 -0.26 49.29 -0.40
C ALA A 17 -0.09 48.00 0.44
N GLY A 18 -1.22 47.51 0.94
CA GLY A 18 -1.29 46.17 1.52
C GLY A 18 -0.98 45.17 0.40
N CYS A 19 0.23 44.60 0.39
CA CYS A 19 0.53 43.38 -0.33
C CYS A 19 -0.30 42.26 0.27
N GLY A 20 -1.56 42.18 -0.10
CA GLY A 20 -2.35 40.96 0.04
C GLY A 20 -1.68 39.88 -0.81
N LYS A 21 -1.02 38.92 -0.17
CA LYS A 21 -0.69 37.67 -0.84
C LYS A 21 -2.00 37.19 -1.48
N LYS A 22 -2.09 37.27 -2.82
CA LYS A 22 -3.07 36.50 -3.57
C LYS A 22 -2.77 35.05 -3.20
N THR A 23 -3.56 34.47 -2.34
CA THR A 23 -3.64 33.02 -2.24
C THR A 23 -4.16 32.57 -3.60
N ASP A 24 -3.27 32.04 -4.44
CA ASP A 24 -3.65 31.33 -5.66
C ASP A 24 -4.59 30.21 -5.17
N ASP A 25 -5.87 30.37 -5.48
CA ASP A 25 -6.95 29.44 -5.06
C ASP A 25 -6.86 28.18 -5.94
N LYS A 26 -5.64 27.59 -5.99
CA LYS A 26 -5.37 26.39 -6.77
C LYS A 26 -6.04 25.22 -6.11
N SER A 27 -6.97 24.62 -6.80
CA SER A 27 -7.59 23.36 -6.43
C SER A 27 -6.95 22.23 -7.24
N TYR A 28 -6.53 21.18 -6.56
CA TYR A 28 -5.92 20.01 -7.19
C TYR A 28 -6.89 18.83 -7.15
N THR A 29 -7.07 18.18 -8.28
CA THR A 29 -7.81 16.91 -8.38
C THR A 29 -6.81 15.77 -8.51
N ILE A 30 -6.74 14.88 -7.54
CA ILE A 30 -5.80 13.76 -7.51
C ILE A 30 -6.59 12.45 -7.60
N ALA A 31 -6.36 11.69 -8.67
CA ALA A 31 -6.89 10.35 -8.80
C ALA A 31 -6.02 9.36 -8.02
N VAL A 32 -6.60 8.65 -7.05
CA VAL A 32 -5.94 7.59 -6.29
C VAL A 32 -6.52 6.25 -6.71
N ILE A 33 -5.70 5.44 -7.38
CA ILE A 33 -6.10 4.23 -8.10
C ILE A 33 -5.48 2.99 -7.43
N PRO A 34 -6.22 2.23 -6.62
CA PRO A 34 -5.76 0.98 -6.01
C PRO A 34 -5.74 -0.18 -7.04
N LYS A 35 -5.16 -1.33 -6.65
CA LYS A 35 -5.31 -2.59 -7.42
C LYS A 35 -6.74 -3.11 -7.39
N GLY A 36 -7.43 -2.90 -6.27
CA GLY A 36 -8.83 -3.29 -6.07
C GLY A 36 -9.48 -2.49 -4.96
N THR A 37 -10.80 -2.61 -4.80
CA THR A 37 -11.55 -1.80 -3.81
C THR A 37 -12.19 -2.62 -2.69
N THR A 38 -11.99 -3.95 -2.67
CA THR A 38 -12.71 -4.86 -1.75
C THR A 38 -11.94 -5.22 -0.49
N HIS A 39 -10.60 -5.28 -0.53
CA HIS A 39 -9.78 -5.69 0.61
C HIS A 39 -9.58 -4.56 1.63
N GLU A 40 -9.43 -4.92 2.91
CA GLU A 40 -9.25 -3.96 4.01
C GLU A 40 -7.94 -3.16 3.86
N PHE A 41 -6.90 -3.77 3.29
CA PHE A 41 -5.66 -3.10 2.97
C PHE A 41 -5.90 -1.82 2.13
N TRP A 42 -6.74 -1.91 1.08
CA TRP A 42 -7.05 -0.77 0.23
C TRP A 42 -7.90 0.28 0.93
N LYS A 43 -8.80 -0.13 1.84
CA LYS A 43 -9.55 0.82 2.68
C LYS A 43 -8.60 1.62 3.57
N SER A 44 -7.56 0.99 4.10
CA SER A 44 -6.55 1.67 4.91
C SER A 44 -5.74 2.68 4.10
N ILE A 45 -5.36 2.36 2.86
CA ILE A 45 -4.73 3.32 1.93
C ILE A 45 -5.67 4.48 1.63
N HIS A 46 -6.96 4.21 1.37
CA HIS A 46 -7.96 5.23 1.13
C HIS A 46 -8.09 6.18 2.33
N ALA A 47 -8.17 5.64 3.55
CA ALA A 47 -8.20 6.45 4.77
C ALA A 47 -6.97 7.35 4.89
N GLY A 48 -5.79 6.87 4.52
CA GLY A 48 -4.56 7.67 4.45
C GLY A 48 -4.65 8.82 3.43
N ALA A 49 -5.19 8.55 2.25
CA ALA A 49 -5.37 9.57 1.22
C ALA A 49 -6.39 10.66 1.67
N VAL A 50 -7.50 10.27 2.29
CA VAL A 50 -8.49 11.19 2.86
C VAL A 50 -7.91 11.99 4.03
N LYS A 51 -7.11 11.36 4.89
CA LYS A 51 -6.36 12.06 5.95
C LYS A 51 -5.49 13.18 5.38
N ALA A 52 -4.74 12.89 4.32
CA ALA A 52 -3.92 13.91 3.64
C ALA A 52 -4.78 15.05 3.09
N GLN A 53 -5.91 14.75 2.44
CA GLN A 53 -6.86 15.75 1.94
C GLN A 53 -7.37 16.66 3.07
N GLN A 54 -7.76 16.09 4.22
CA GLN A 54 -8.27 16.86 5.37
C GLN A 54 -7.20 17.75 5.97
N GLU A 55 -5.98 17.27 6.15
CA GLU A 55 -4.86 18.06 6.68
C GLU A 55 -4.44 19.19 5.73
N LEU A 56 -4.43 18.95 4.43
CA LEU A 56 -4.17 19.97 3.42
C LEU A 56 -5.26 21.05 3.40
N ALA A 57 -6.53 20.64 3.52
CA ALA A 57 -7.65 21.59 3.63
C ALA A 57 -7.53 22.48 4.87
N ALA A 58 -7.11 21.93 6.02
CA ALA A 58 -6.83 22.72 7.23
C ALA A 58 -5.68 23.72 7.04
N GLN A 59 -4.77 23.49 6.10
CA GLN A 59 -3.69 24.40 5.70
C GLN A 59 -4.09 25.37 4.59
N GLY A 60 -5.36 25.35 4.14
CA GLY A 60 -5.88 26.19 3.07
C GLY A 60 -5.58 25.70 1.66
N VAL A 61 -5.09 24.46 1.50
CA VAL A 61 -4.83 23.83 0.20
C VAL A 61 -6.02 22.98 -0.20
N LYS A 62 -6.71 23.35 -1.28
CA LYS A 62 -7.86 22.60 -1.78
C LYS A 62 -7.39 21.40 -2.60
N VAL A 63 -7.70 20.21 -2.12
CA VAL A 63 -7.42 18.94 -2.81
C VAL A 63 -8.71 18.12 -2.86
N ASP A 64 -9.03 17.63 -4.05
CA ASP A 64 -10.10 16.66 -4.28
C ASP A 64 -9.47 15.31 -4.59
N VAL A 65 -9.57 14.36 -3.65
CA VAL A 65 -9.08 12.99 -3.80
C VAL A 65 -10.18 12.12 -4.39
N ILE A 66 -10.00 11.68 -5.63
CA ILE A 66 -10.91 10.76 -6.29
C ILE A 66 -10.39 9.34 -6.13
N TRP A 67 -11.05 8.56 -5.26
CA TRP A 67 -10.76 7.14 -5.08
C TRP A 67 -11.52 6.31 -6.12
N LYS A 68 -10.80 5.68 -7.05
CA LYS A 68 -11.40 4.86 -8.11
C LYS A 68 -10.42 3.80 -8.59
N GLY A 69 -10.82 2.55 -8.55
CA GLY A 69 -10.06 1.42 -9.07
C GLY A 69 -10.97 0.29 -9.53
N PRO A 70 -10.39 -0.83 -9.95
CA PRO A 70 -11.15 -2.06 -10.23
C PRO A 70 -11.87 -2.54 -8.97
N PHE A 71 -12.96 -3.24 -9.16
CA PHE A 71 -13.63 -3.92 -8.05
C PHE A 71 -12.77 -5.08 -7.52
N ARG A 72 -12.14 -5.84 -8.43
CA ARG A 72 -11.29 -6.99 -8.13
C ARG A 72 -9.84 -6.75 -8.56
N GLU A 73 -8.91 -7.34 -7.85
CA GLU A 73 -7.47 -7.21 -8.13
C GLU A 73 -6.97 -8.11 -9.29
N ASP A 74 -7.87 -8.75 -10.01
CA ASP A 74 -7.58 -9.52 -11.24
C ASP A 74 -8.12 -8.83 -12.51
N ASP A 75 -8.75 -7.65 -12.38
CA ASP A 75 -9.30 -6.90 -13.52
C ASP A 75 -8.30 -5.85 -14.02
N ARG A 76 -7.30 -6.35 -14.74
CA ARG A 76 -6.23 -5.54 -15.34
C ARG A 76 -6.78 -4.53 -16.34
N ASP A 77 -7.71 -4.95 -17.19
CA ASP A 77 -8.26 -4.10 -18.24
C ASP A 77 -9.06 -2.93 -17.65
N GLN A 78 -9.82 -3.18 -16.57
CA GLN A 78 -10.51 -2.13 -15.86
C GLN A 78 -9.53 -1.11 -15.25
N GLN A 79 -8.38 -1.56 -14.70
CA GLN A 79 -7.40 -0.62 -14.16
C GLN A 79 -6.78 0.26 -15.25
N ILE A 80 -6.47 -0.31 -16.42
CA ILE A 80 -5.98 0.44 -17.59
C ILE A 80 -7.01 1.51 -17.97
N GLN A 81 -8.28 1.14 -18.14
CA GLN A 81 -9.36 2.08 -18.49
C GLN A 81 -9.52 3.20 -17.45
N VAL A 82 -9.34 2.91 -16.17
CA VAL A 82 -9.41 3.92 -15.10
C VAL A 82 -8.27 4.93 -15.26
N VAL A 83 -7.03 4.49 -15.52
CA VAL A 83 -5.89 5.40 -15.75
C VAL A 83 -6.13 6.26 -16.98
N GLU A 84 -6.56 5.68 -18.11
CA GLU A 84 -6.85 6.39 -19.35
C GLU A 84 -7.98 7.41 -19.20
N ASN A 85 -9.03 7.06 -18.43
CA ASN A 85 -10.13 7.98 -18.13
C ASN A 85 -9.64 9.21 -17.37
N PHE A 86 -8.83 9.04 -16.32
CA PHE A 86 -8.30 10.17 -15.58
C PHE A 86 -7.29 11.00 -16.40
N THR A 87 -6.53 10.35 -17.27
CA THR A 87 -5.67 11.03 -18.24
C THR A 87 -6.50 11.92 -19.16
N SER A 88 -7.58 11.40 -19.72
CA SER A 88 -8.50 12.17 -20.60
C SER A 88 -9.19 13.32 -19.87
N ARG A 89 -9.51 13.16 -18.59
CA ARG A 89 -10.11 14.20 -17.73
C ARG A 89 -9.11 15.26 -17.29
N LYS A 90 -7.82 15.09 -17.58
CA LYS A 90 -6.74 16.03 -17.23
C LYS A 90 -6.72 16.34 -15.73
N VAL A 91 -6.78 15.31 -14.88
CA VAL A 91 -6.62 15.49 -13.43
C VAL A 91 -5.26 16.09 -13.10
N SER A 92 -5.10 16.72 -11.93
CA SER A 92 -3.84 17.37 -11.53
C SER A 92 -2.71 16.38 -11.29
N GLY A 93 -3.03 15.15 -10.89
CA GLY A 93 -2.07 14.09 -10.65
C GLY A 93 -2.73 12.73 -10.48
N ILE A 94 -1.97 11.67 -10.73
CA ILE A 94 -2.39 10.27 -10.54
C ILE A 94 -1.49 9.61 -9.50
N VAL A 95 -2.08 8.98 -8.51
CA VAL A 95 -1.43 8.06 -7.57
C VAL A 95 -1.94 6.66 -7.90
N LEU A 96 -1.05 5.77 -8.35
CA LEU A 96 -1.41 4.46 -8.88
C LEU A 96 -0.69 3.34 -8.13
N ALA A 97 -1.44 2.34 -7.67
CA ALA A 97 -0.91 1.04 -7.30
C ALA A 97 -1.06 0.07 -8.48
N PRO A 98 -0.02 -0.20 -9.28
CA PRO A 98 -0.16 -1.04 -10.46
C PRO A 98 -0.52 -2.49 -10.08
N LEU A 99 -1.59 -3.00 -10.64
CA LEU A 99 -2.00 -4.40 -10.50
C LEU A 99 -0.99 -5.32 -11.20
N ASP A 100 -0.51 -4.89 -12.35
CA ASP A 100 0.51 -5.58 -13.15
C ASP A 100 1.60 -4.59 -13.55
N SER A 101 2.84 -4.92 -13.21
CA SER A 101 4.01 -4.04 -13.40
C SER A 101 4.37 -3.76 -14.85
N GLN A 102 3.92 -4.59 -15.79
CA GLN A 102 4.18 -4.45 -17.22
C GLN A 102 2.99 -3.83 -17.95
N ALA A 103 1.77 -4.30 -17.67
CA ALA A 103 0.58 -3.87 -18.40
C ALA A 103 0.25 -2.39 -18.18
N LEU A 104 0.59 -1.85 -17.01
CA LEU A 104 0.33 -0.44 -16.67
C LEU A 104 1.42 0.53 -17.18
N VAL A 105 2.49 0.05 -17.84
CA VAL A 105 3.57 0.92 -18.36
C VAL A 105 3.01 1.92 -19.36
N ASN A 106 2.37 1.46 -20.43
CA ASN A 106 1.88 2.34 -21.50
C ASN A 106 0.84 3.36 -21.00
N PRO A 107 -0.19 2.99 -20.20
CA PRO A 107 -1.13 3.95 -19.64
C PRO A 107 -0.46 5.03 -18.78
N VAL A 108 0.52 4.65 -17.95
CA VAL A 108 1.26 5.61 -17.11
C VAL A 108 2.12 6.53 -17.95
N GLU A 109 2.88 6.01 -18.89
CA GLU A 109 3.74 6.84 -19.76
C GLU A 109 2.90 7.81 -20.64
N SER A 110 1.72 7.38 -21.09
CA SER A 110 0.78 8.26 -21.80
C SER A 110 0.25 9.38 -20.91
N ALA A 111 -0.04 9.11 -19.64
CA ALA A 111 -0.44 10.14 -18.67
C ALA A 111 0.68 11.16 -18.46
N VAL A 112 1.91 10.69 -18.25
CA VAL A 112 3.09 11.56 -18.08
C VAL A 112 3.36 12.40 -19.33
N GLN A 113 3.28 11.82 -20.54
CA GLN A 113 3.41 12.54 -21.80
C GLN A 113 2.31 13.60 -21.99
N SER A 114 1.14 13.38 -21.40
CA SER A 114 0.03 14.35 -21.39
C SER A 114 0.21 15.46 -20.33
N GLY A 115 1.35 15.48 -19.63
CA GLY A 115 1.67 16.48 -18.60
C GLY A 115 1.08 16.19 -17.23
N ILE A 116 0.57 14.98 -16.98
CA ILE A 116 0.01 14.58 -15.69
C ILE A 116 1.09 13.83 -14.88
N PRO A 117 1.55 14.36 -13.73
CA PRO A 117 2.50 13.67 -12.90
C PRO A 117 1.88 12.39 -12.31
N VAL A 118 2.68 11.32 -12.24
CA VAL A 118 2.25 10.03 -11.68
C VAL A 118 3.16 9.66 -10.52
N ILE A 119 2.56 9.31 -9.39
CA ILE A 119 3.21 8.62 -8.28
C ILE A 119 2.78 7.16 -8.32
N VAL A 120 3.75 6.26 -8.32
CA VAL A 120 3.51 4.84 -8.13
C VAL A 120 3.50 4.55 -6.63
N MET A 121 2.54 3.78 -6.14
CA MET A 121 2.48 3.35 -4.75
C MET A 121 2.31 1.83 -4.62
N ASP A 122 2.63 1.28 -3.45
CA ASP A 122 2.46 -0.14 -3.07
C ASP A 122 3.27 -1.12 -3.94
N SER A 123 3.06 -1.13 -5.22
CA SER A 123 3.63 -2.10 -6.16
C SER A 123 4.38 -1.41 -7.28
N GLY A 124 5.53 -1.95 -7.68
CA GLY A 124 6.39 -1.36 -8.69
C GLY A 124 5.81 -1.41 -10.10
N LEU A 125 6.31 -0.53 -10.95
CA LEU A 125 6.04 -0.46 -12.39
C LEU A 125 7.36 -0.61 -13.16
N LYS A 126 7.36 -1.33 -14.26
CA LYS A 126 8.54 -1.49 -15.15
C LYS A 126 8.73 -0.27 -16.06
N SER A 127 8.80 0.91 -15.47
CA SER A 127 9.08 2.19 -16.10
C SER A 127 9.87 3.06 -15.15
N ASP A 128 10.57 4.05 -15.65
CA ASP A 128 11.25 5.11 -14.88
C ASP A 128 10.59 6.50 -15.08
N LYS A 129 9.44 6.55 -15.73
CA LYS A 129 8.79 7.81 -16.11
C LYS A 129 7.90 8.42 -15.01
N TYR A 130 7.65 7.70 -13.94
CA TYR A 130 6.88 8.24 -12.81
C TYR A 130 7.75 9.10 -11.88
N LEU A 131 7.10 9.97 -11.11
CA LEU A 131 7.73 10.98 -10.27
C LEU A 131 8.37 10.40 -8.99
N SER A 132 7.66 9.51 -8.32
CA SER A 132 8.05 8.92 -7.03
C SER A 132 7.42 7.53 -6.87
N PHE A 133 8.09 6.68 -6.08
CA PHE A 133 7.57 5.38 -5.67
C PHE A 133 7.43 5.33 -4.14
N VAL A 134 6.18 5.32 -3.65
CA VAL A 134 5.83 5.30 -2.22
C VAL A 134 5.34 3.89 -1.86
N ALA A 135 6.16 3.11 -1.20
CA ALA A 135 5.83 1.71 -0.91
C ALA A 135 6.69 1.13 0.21
N THR A 136 6.25 0.02 0.76
CA THR A 136 7.00 -0.88 1.63
C THR A 136 8.24 -1.44 0.93
N ASP A 137 9.32 -1.70 1.66
CA ASP A 137 10.38 -2.62 1.25
C ASP A 137 9.84 -4.06 1.31
N ASN A 138 9.27 -4.51 0.19
CA ASN A 138 8.62 -5.81 0.08
C ASN A 138 9.63 -6.97 0.19
N PHE A 139 10.86 -6.79 -0.29
CA PHE A 139 11.92 -7.80 -0.13
C PHE A 139 12.24 -8.02 1.35
N LYS A 140 12.41 -6.94 2.11
CA LYS A 140 12.60 -7.00 3.56
C LYS A 140 11.42 -7.66 4.26
N GLY A 141 10.18 -7.35 3.83
CA GLY A 141 8.97 -8.00 4.37
C GLY A 141 9.00 -9.52 4.20
N GLY A 142 9.40 -9.99 3.03
CA GLY A 142 9.63 -11.41 2.77
C GLY A 142 10.74 -12.01 3.62
N GLN A 143 11.86 -11.30 3.79
CA GLN A 143 12.96 -11.74 4.66
C GLN A 143 12.51 -11.88 6.13
N LEU A 144 11.74 -10.92 6.66
CA LEU A 144 11.21 -10.99 8.02
C LEU A 144 10.30 -12.21 8.20
N ALA A 145 9.42 -12.48 7.25
CA ALA A 145 8.55 -13.66 7.27
C ALA A 145 9.38 -14.95 7.26
N GLY A 146 10.40 -15.04 6.41
CA GLY A 146 11.28 -16.21 6.33
C GLY A 146 12.10 -16.43 7.59
N GLN A 147 12.72 -15.41 8.14
CA GLN A 147 13.48 -15.49 9.39
C GLN A 147 12.59 -15.95 10.55
N TYR A 148 11.36 -15.45 10.62
CA TYR A 148 10.44 -15.85 11.66
C TYR A 148 9.92 -17.27 11.45
N MET A 149 9.67 -17.71 10.20
CA MET A 149 9.37 -19.10 9.88
C MET A 149 10.48 -20.03 10.36
N ALA A 150 11.73 -19.72 10.07
CA ALA A 150 12.87 -20.51 10.52
C ALA A 150 12.98 -20.57 12.06
N LYS A 151 12.72 -19.47 12.77
CA LYS A 151 12.64 -19.42 14.23
C LYS A 151 11.55 -20.39 14.74
N LEU A 152 10.34 -20.33 14.19
CA LEU A 152 9.20 -21.16 14.60
C LEU A 152 9.44 -22.67 14.38
N LEU A 153 10.21 -23.00 13.34
CA LEU A 153 10.54 -24.39 12.97
C LEU A 153 11.88 -24.87 13.58
N ASN A 154 12.55 -24.05 14.41
CA ASN A 154 13.89 -24.35 14.92
C ASN A 154 14.89 -24.72 13.80
N GLY A 155 14.78 -24.05 12.65
CA GLY A 155 15.66 -24.21 11.51
C GLY A 155 15.47 -25.50 10.68
N LYS A 156 14.42 -26.29 10.90
CA LYS A 156 14.20 -27.58 10.23
C LYS A 156 12.73 -27.85 9.93
N GLY A 157 12.44 -28.35 8.74
CA GLY A 157 11.08 -28.77 8.37
C GLY A 157 10.74 -28.51 6.90
N ASN A 158 9.53 -28.87 6.53
CA ASN A 158 9.00 -28.70 5.18
C ASN A 158 8.12 -27.47 5.11
N VAL A 159 8.40 -26.57 4.17
CA VAL A 159 7.70 -25.28 4.04
C VAL A 159 7.13 -25.12 2.64
N ILE A 160 5.91 -24.59 2.60
CA ILE A 160 5.23 -24.15 1.38
C ILE A 160 5.23 -22.64 1.33
N MET A 161 5.53 -22.06 0.16
CA MET A 161 5.24 -20.66 -0.15
C MET A 161 4.11 -20.61 -1.17
N LEU A 162 2.98 -19.99 -0.79
CA LEU A 162 1.85 -19.75 -1.68
C LEU A 162 1.97 -18.36 -2.27
N ARG A 163 2.21 -18.30 -3.59
CA ARG A 163 2.37 -17.07 -4.38
C ARG A 163 1.03 -16.37 -4.59
N TYR A 164 1.07 -15.12 -5.02
CA TYR A 164 -0.16 -14.34 -5.25
C TYR A 164 -0.63 -14.41 -6.71
N ALA A 165 -0.17 -13.51 -7.55
CA ALA A 165 -0.55 -13.40 -8.95
C ALA A 165 0.65 -12.97 -9.81
N VAL A 166 0.68 -13.46 -11.05
CA VAL A 166 1.74 -13.10 -12.00
C VAL A 166 1.68 -11.60 -12.33
N GLY A 167 2.84 -10.94 -12.35
CA GLY A 167 2.97 -9.52 -12.70
C GLY A 167 2.84 -8.56 -11.52
N SER A 168 2.47 -9.03 -10.32
CA SER A 168 2.41 -8.21 -9.11
C SER A 168 3.81 -8.03 -8.51
N ALA A 169 4.46 -6.89 -8.81
CA ALA A 169 5.84 -6.63 -8.40
C ALA A 169 6.05 -6.68 -6.88
N SER A 170 5.11 -6.15 -6.08
CA SER A 170 5.23 -6.18 -4.62
C SER A 170 5.29 -7.59 -4.07
N THR A 171 4.45 -8.49 -4.56
CA THR A 171 4.41 -9.88 -4.07
C THR A 171 5.59 -10.70 -4.59
N GLU A 172 6.07 -10.43 -5.81
CA GLU A 172 7.30 -11.05 -6.33
C GLU A 172 8.52 -10.69 -5.47
N GLU A 173 8.62 -9.47 -4.95
CA GLU A 173 9.70 -9.07 -4.04
C GLU A 173 9.56 -9.76 -2.67
N ARG A 174 8.32 -9.94 -2.14
CA ARG A 174 8.07 -10.72 -0.91
C ARG A 174 8.53 -12.17 -1.08
N GLU A 175 8.22 -12.79 -2.22
CA GLU A 175 8.65 -14.14 -2.57
C GLU A 175 10.18 -14.26 -2.59
N LYS A 176 10.87 -13.35 -3.28
CA LYS A 176 12.35 -13.30 -3.34
C LYS A 176 12.96 -13.14 -1.95
N GLY A 177 12.43 -12.22 -1.14
CA GLY A 177 12.92 -12.00 0.22
C GLY A 177 12.75 -13.21 1.13
N PHE A 178 11.61 -13.90 1.02
CA PHE A 178 11.36 -15.14 1.74
C PHE A 178 12.34 -16.26 1.31
N LEU A 179 12.53 -16.45 0.03
CA LEU A 179 13.46 -17.44 -0.51
C LEU A 179 14.91 -17.15 -0.11
N ASP A 180 15.33 -15.87 -0.11
CA ASP A 180 16.65 -15.45 0.38
C ASP A 180 16.83 -15.83 1.86
N ALA A 181 15.83 -15.58 2.68
CA ALA A 181 15.90 -15.95 4.09
C ALA A 181 15.95 -17.48 4.28
N MET A 182 15.11 -18.22 3.56
CA MET A 182 15.08 -19.69 3.65
C MET A 182 16.40 -20.34 3.20
N GLY A 183 17.07 -19.77 2.21
CA GLY A 183 18.38 -20.25 1.72
C GLY A 183 19.47 -20.30 2.79
N LYS A 184 19.28 -19.62 3.92
CA LYS A 184 20.22 -19.62 5.07
C LYS A 184 20.00 -20.78 6.03
N PHE A 185 18.96 -21.60 5.81
CA PHE A 185 18.56 -22.71 6.68
C PHE A 185 18.50 -24.02 5.88
N PRO A 186 19.61 -24.74 5.71
CA PRO A 186 19.71 -25.90 4.81
C PRO A 186 18.80 -27.08 5.19
N ASP A 187 18.39 -27.18 6.47
CA ASP A 187 17.47 -28.22 6.96
C ASP A 187 16.00 -27.86 6.77
N ILE A 188 15.67 -26.65 6.27
CA ILE A 188 14.34 -26.30 5.82
C ILE A 188 14.21 -26.65 4.33
N LYS A 189 13.24 -27.50 4.02
CA LYS A 189 12.95 -27.92 2.65
C LYS A 189 11.75 -27.16 2.12
N LEU A 190 11.93 -26.42 1.03
CA LEU A 190 10.83 -25.80 0.29
C LEU A 190 10.18 -26.86 -0.61
N ILE A 191 9.05 -27.40 -0.18
CA ILE A 191 8.35 -28.52 -0.88
C ILE A 191 7.39 -28.04 -1.96
N SER A 192 6.99 -26.76 -1.94
CA SER A 192 6.28 -26.08 -3.04
C SER A 192 6.50 -24.58 -2.95
N THR A 193 6.86 -23.96 -4.12
CA THR A 193 7.11 -22.51 -4.26
C THR A 193 6.57 -21.96 -5.58
N ASP A 194 5.84 -22.76 -6.33
CA ASP A 194 5.40 -22.49 -7.70
C ASP A 194 3.88 -22.29 -7.84
N GLN A 195 3.11 -22.59 -6.79
CA GLN A 195 1.65 -22.46 -6.82
C GLN A 195 1.23 -20.99 -6.63
N TYR A 196 0.42 -20.50 -7.55
CA TYR A 196 -0.25 -19.20 -7.45
C TYR A 196 -1.63 -19.36 -6.83
N ALA A 197 -1.95 -18.44 -5.89
CA ALA A 197 -3.25 -18.36 -5.22
C ALA A 197 -4.33 -17.71 -6.09
N GLY A 198 -3.91 -16.79 -6.97
CA GLY A 198 -4.82 -15.82 -7.55
C GLY A 198 -5.09 -14.64 -6.60
N ALA A 199 -5.86 -13.68 -7.08
CA ALA A 199 -6.08 -12.41 -6.37
C ALA A 199 -7.32 -12.40 -5.46
N THR A 200 -8.10 -13.48 -5.42
CA THR A 200 -9.31 -13.57 -4.60
C THR A 200 -9.21 -14.64 -3.52
N GLN A 201 -9.99 -14.49 -2.45
CA GLN A 201 -10.05 -15.53 -1.40
C GLN A 201 -10.56 -16.88 -1.94
N GLU A 202 -11.45 -16.85 -2.94
CA GLU A 202 -12.01 -18.07 -3.55
C GLU A 202 -10.93 -18.86 -4.31
N THR A 203 -10.21 -18.22 -5.24
CA THR A 203 -9.12 -18.86 -5.98
C THR A 203 -8.00 -19.30 -5.06
N ALA A 204 -7.67 -18.48 -4.06
CA ALA A 204 -6.66 -18.81 -3.05
C ALA A 204 -7.07 -20.02 -2.20
N TYR A 205 -8.35 -20.17 -1.87
CA TYR A 205 -8.84 -21.33 -1.13
C TYR A 205 -8.72 -22.61 -1.93
N GLN A 206 -9.09 -22.58 -3.21
CA GLN A 206 -8.92 -23.73 -4.12
C GLN A 206 -7.44 -24.12 -4.25
N ALA A 207 -6.56 -23.15 -4.44
CA ALA A 207 -5.10 -23.38 -4.49
C ALA A 207 -4.57 -23.97 -3.17
N SER A 208 -5.06 -23.47 -2.04
CA SER A 208 -4.70 -23.96 -0.70
C SER A 208 -5.14 -25.42 -0.50
N GLN A 209 -6.37 -25.75 -0.88
CA GLN A 209 -6.86 -27.14 -0.82
C GLN A 209 -6.00 -28.08 -1.68
N ASN A 210 -5.66 -27.68 -2.90
CA ASN A 210 -4.81 -28.47 -3.79
C ASN A 210 -3.42 -28.74 -3.18
N LEU A 211 -2.80 -27.71 -2.59
CA LEU A 211 -1.52 -27.85 -1.89
C LEU A 211 -1.63 -28.78 -0.68
N LEU A 212 -2.67 -28.61 0.13
CA LEU A 212 -2.85 -29.41 1.35
C LEU A 212 -3.26 -30.86 1.04
N ASN A 213 -3.98 -31.13 -0.04
CA ASN A 213 -4.24 -32.48 -0.53
C ASN A 213 -2.93 -33.19 -0.90
N ARG A 214 -1.96 -32.46 -1.48
CA ARG A 214 -0.69 -33.04 -1.93
C ARG A 214 0.33 -33.13 -0.80
N PHE A 215 0.43 -32.13 0.05
CA PHE A 215 1.52 -31.96 1.02
C PHE A 215 1.06 -31.90 2.49
N GLY A 216 -0.24 -31.96 2.75
CA GLY A 216 -0.79 -31.69 4.08
C GLY A 216 -0.26 -32.61 5.20
N ASN A 217 0.21 -33.81 4.87
CA ASN A 217 0.82 -34.72 5.86
C ASN A 217 2.28 -34.36 6.20
N ASP A 218 2.99 -33.72 5.28
CA ASP A 218 4.43 -33.48 5.36
C ASP A 218 4.76 -32.03 5.71
N VAL A 219 3.83 -31.07 5.49
CA VAL A 219 4.07 -29.64 5.67
C VAL A 219 4.15 -29.27 7.15
N ASN A 220 5.17 -28.49 7.51
CA ASN A 220 5.39 -27.95 8.85
C ASN A 220 5.14 -26.44 8.93
N GLY A 221 5.30 -25.73 7.80
CA GLY A 221 5.05 -24.30 7.73
C GLY A 221 4.54 -23.84 6.38
N VAL A 222 3.73 -22.77 6.36
CA VAL A 222 3.23 -22.14 5.15
C VAL A 222 3.44 -20.62 5.24
N PHE A 223 3.97 -20.03 4.19
CA PHE A 223 3.99 -18.59 3.99
C PHE A 223 3.06 -18.20 2.86
N CYS A 224 2.14 -17.28 3.13
CA CYS A 224 1.27 -16.65 2.15
C CYS A 224 1.66 -15.20 1.95
N VAL A 225 1.97 -14.80 0.71
CA VAL A 225 2.57 -13.50 0.39
C VAL A 225 1.59 -12.33 0.35
N ALA A 226 0.28 -12.58 0.55
CA ALA A 226 -0.78 -11.57 0.50
C ALA A 226 -1.99 -11.96 1.37
N GLU A 227 -2.78 -10.95 1.79
CA GLU A 227 -3.94 -11.10 2.66
C GLU A 227 -4.96 -12.14 2.19
N PRO A 228 -5.43 -12.16 0.92
CA PRO A 228 -6.42 -13.15 0.48
C PRO A 228 -5.95 -14.59 0.62
N ALA A 229 -4.67 -14.83 0.31
CA ALA A 229 -4.06 -16.14 0.45
C ALA A 229 -3.87 -16.54 1.92
N THR A 230 -3.54 -15.58 2.79
CA THR A 230 -3.42 -15.80 4.24
C THR A 230 -4.74 -16.28 4.82
N ILE A 231 -5.83 -15.59 4.56
CA ILE A 231 -7.18 -15.95 5.05
C ILE A 231 -7.61 -17.30 4.51
N ALA A 232 -7.42 -17.54 3.21
CA ALA A 232 -7.85 -18.76 2.53
C ALA A 232 -7.07 -20.00 3.01
N MET A 233 -5.74 -19.90 3.13
CA MET A 233 -4.91 -21.00 3.60
C MET A 233 -5.19 -21.32 5.07
N THR A 234 -5.38 -20.31 5.91
CA THR A 234 -5.75 -20.52 7.32
C THR A 234 -7.07 -21.29 7.45
N LYS A 235 -8.07 -20.92 6.63
CA LYS A 235 -9.32 -21.68 6.54
C LYS A 235 -9.08 -23.13 6.08
N ALA A 236 -8.31 -23.34 5.03
CA ALA A 236 -8.03 -24.67 4.51
C ALA A 236 -7.28 -25.56 5.55
N LEU A 237 -6.37 -24.98 6.33
CA LEU A 237 -5.70 -25.68 7.45
C LEU A 237 -6.68 -26.07 8.54
N ARG A 238 -7.67 -25.23 8.87
CA ARG A 238 -8.75 -25.58 9.81
C ARG A 238 -9.57 -26.77 9.31
N ASP A 239 -9.95 -26.73 8.05
CA ASP A 239 -10.81 -27.76 7.44
C ASP A 239 -10.18 -29.18 7.51
N ILE A 240 -8.84 -29.26 7.51
CA ILE A 240 -8.10 -30.54 7.65
C ILE A 240 -7.54 -30.78 9.08
N GLY A 241 -7.91 -29.94 10.04
CA GLY A 241 -7.47 -30.07 11.45
C GLY A 241 -5.98 -29.79 11.68
N LYS A 242 -5.32 -29.03 10.82
CA LYS A 242 -3.89 -28.67 10.86
C LYS A 242 -3.62 -27.24 11.33
N ALA A 243 -4.66 -26.44 11.63
CA ALA A 243 -4.56 -25.11 12.23
C ALA A 243 -4.13 -25.17 13.72
N GLY A 244 -4.17 -24.05 14.42
CA GLY A 244 -3.76 -23.96 15.85
C GLY A 244 -2.27 -24.19 16.05
N GLY A 245 -1.45 -23.77 15.10
CA GLY A 245 0.01 -23.89 15.16
C GLY A 245 0.57 -25.29 14.90
N LYS A 246 -0.26 -26.29 14.54
CA LYS A 246 0.23 -27.61 14.09
C LYS A 246 1.07 -27.47 12.82
N VAL A 247 0.56 -26.72 11.84
CA VAL A 247 1.34 -26.16 10.74
C VAL A 247 1.57 -24.69 11.06
N LYS A 248 2.81 -24.22 11.01
CA LYS A 248 3.15 -22.83 11.28
C LYS A 248 2.72 -21.96 10.11
N MET A 249 1.80 -21.02 10.36
CA MET A 249 1.25 -20.14 9.35
C MET A 249 1.80 -18.74 9.52
N ILE A 250 2.45 -18.21 8.47
CA ILE A 250 2.85 -16.81 8.38
C ILE A 250 2.15 -16.19 7.16
N GLY A 251 1.55 -15.02 7.38
CA GLY A 251 0.87 -14.26 6.36
C GLY A 251 1.51 -12.92 6.08
N PHE A 252 0.87 -12.18 5.19
CA PHE A 252 1.18 -10.79 4.88
C PHE A 252 -0.07 -9.96 5.05
N ASP A 253 0.09 -8.71 5.51
CA ASP A 253 -0.96 -7.77 5.87
C ASP A 253 -1.80 -8.16 7.09
N ALA A 254 -2.52 -7.20 7.66
CA ALA A 254 -3.24 -7.33 8.91
C ALA A 254 -4.73 -6.93 8.78
N GLY A 255 -5.42 -7.52 7.81
CA GLY A 255 -6.88 -7.42 7.78
C GLY A 255 -7.51 -8.02 9.04
N SER A 256 -8.67 -7.52 9.45
CA SER A 256 -9.37 -7.91 10.70
C SER A 256 -9.43 -9.42 10.89
N LYS A 257 -9.69 -10.18 9.81
CA LYS A 257 -9.75 -11.63 9.86
C LYS A 257 -8.40 -12.27 10.18
N SER A 258 -7.31 -11.79 9.57
CA SER A 258 -5.96 -12.30 9.82
C SER A 258 -5.50 -11.99 11.25
N VAL A 259 -5.88 -10.84 11.80
CA VAL A 259 -5.62 -10.48 13.20
C VAL A 259 -6.37 -11.41 14.16
N LEU A 260 -7.65 -11.67 13.93
CA LEU A 260 -8.44 -12.65 14.72
C LEU A 260 -7.84 -14.06 14.62
N ASP A 261 -7.37 -14.47 13.46
CA ASP A 261 -6.74 -15.78 13.25
C ASP A 261 -5.38 -15.86 13.98
N MET A 262 -4.69 -14.75 14.15
CA MET A 262 -3.47 -14.69 14.96
C MET A 262 -3.81 -14.75 16.46
N GLN A 263 -4.84 -14.04 16.90
CA GLN A 263 -5.32 -14.11 18.30
C GLN A 263 -5.78 -15.52 18.70
N SER A 264 -6.40 -16.25 17.77
CA SER A 264 -6.82 -17.65 18.02
C SER A 264 -5.67 -18.67 17.93
N GLY A 265 -4.47 -18.24 17.54
CA GLY A 265 -3.30 -19.11 17.38
C GLY A 265 -3.25 -19.90 16.07
N ASP A 266 -4.11 -19.59 15.12
CA ASP A 266 -4.10 -20.24 13.80
C ASP A 266 -3.04 -19.63 12.86
N VAL A 267 -2.73 -18.34 13.06
CA VAL A 267 -1.63 -17.62 12.39
C VAL A 267 -0.58 -17.27 13.44
N GLN A 268 0.69 -17.58 13.18
CA GLN A 268 1.78 -17.33 14.10
C GLN A 268 2.49 -16.01 13.86
N GLY A 269 2.33 -15.42 12.69
CA GLY A 269 2.93 -14.12 12.38
C GLY A 269 2.38 -13.51 11.12
N LEU A 270 2.40 -12.19 11.07
CA LEU A 270 2.02 -11.37 9.92
C LEU A 270 3.14 -10.37 9.63
N ALA A 271 3.62 -10.33 8.39
CA ALA A 271 4.43 -9.22 7.92
C ALA A 271 3.47 -8.07 7.54
N VAL A 272 3.53 -6.97 8.29
CA VAL A 272 2.53 -5.91 8.24
C VAL A 272 3.14 -4.63 7.67
N GLN A 273 2.50 -4.06 6.67
CA GLN A 273 2.83 -2.78 6.05
C GLN A 273 2.18 -1.61 6.81
N HIS A 274 2.46 -0.38 6.39
CA HIS A 274 1.82 0.84 6.90
C HIS A 274 0.89 1.47 5.84
N PRO A 275 -0.27 0.85 5.51
CA PRO A 275 -1.09 1.28 4.38
C PRO A 275 -1.67 2.70 4.55
N VAL A 276 -2.07 3.09 5.76
CA VAL A 276 -2.54 4.47 6.03
C VAL A 276 -1.44 5.48 5.75
N LEU A 277 -0.20 5.21 6.19
CA LEU A 277 0.95 6.07 5.92
C LEU A 277 1.27 6.12 4.42
N MET A 278 1.15 5.00 3.72
CA MET A 278 1.39 4.90 2.28
C MET A 278 0.44 5.79 1.49
N GLY A 279 -0.86 5.70 1.71
CA GLY A 279 -1.86 6.55 1.06
C GLY A 279 -1.68 8.03 1.40
N TYR A 280 -1.39 8.33 2.67
CA TYR A 280 -1.11 9.69 3.13
C TYR A 280 0.10 10.30 2.43
N LEU A 281 1.25 9.62 2.46
CA LEU A 281 2.49 10.12 1.86
C LEU A 281 2.39 10.26 0.35
N ALA A 282 1.70 9.34 -0.32
CA ALA A 282 1.53 9.42 -1.77
C ALA A 282 0.77 10.69 -2.19
N VAL A 283 -0.33 11.04 -1.51
CA VAL A 283 -1.08 12.28 -1.77
C VAL A 283 -0.26 13.51 -1.38
N MET A 284 0.38 13.51 -0.20
CA MET A 284 1.22 14.63 0.24
C MET A 284 2.37 14.89 -0.71
N THR A 285 3.03 13.85 -1.22
CA THR A 285 4.13 13.95 -2.19
C THR A 285 3.64 14.52 -3.52
N MET A 286 2.46 14.09 -3.98
CA MET A 286 1.84 14.65 -5.20
C MET A 286 1.59 16.15 -5.04
N VAL A 287 1.00 16.58 -3.93
CA VAL A 287 0.70 18.01 -3.69
C VAL A 287 1.97 18.84 -3.59
N LYS A 288 3.01 18.38 -2.89
CA LYS A 288 4.32 19.06 -2.86
C LYS A 288 4.86 19.30 -4.27
N HIS A 289 4.82 18.28 -5.12
CA HIS A 289 5.25 18.43 -6.51
C HIS A 289 4.41 19.47 -7.27
N LEU A 290 3.08 19.43 -7.13
CA LEU A 290 2.16 20.37 -7.78
C LEU A 290 2.35 21.83 -7.31
N GLN A 291 2.90 22.00 -6.11
CA GLN A 291 3.32 23.30 -5.55
C GLN A 291 4.73 23.73 -5.98
N GLY A 292 5.41 22.90 -6.79
CA GLY A 292 6.75 23.19 -7.33
C GLY A 292 7.90 22.76 -6.41
N GLU A 293 7.64 21.98 -5.38
CA GLU A 293 8.67 21.45 -4.50
C GLU A 293 9.34 20.20 -5.14
N LYS A 294 10.62 20.01 -4.80
CA LYS A 294 11.33 18.79 -5.14
C LYS A 294 10.87 17.66 -4.23
N VAL A 295 10.60 16.49 -4.80
CA VAL A 295 10.19 15.30 -4.05
C VAL A 295 11.21 14.16 -4.24
N GLU A 296 11.21 13.24 -3.28
CA GLU A 296 12.06 12.05 -3.33
C GLU A 296 11.54 11.06 -4.36
N SER A 297 12.45 10.41 -5.08
CA SER A 297 12.09 9.39 -6.08
C SER A 297 11.63 8.06 -5.43
N ARG A 298 12.01 7.80 -4.17
CA ARG A 298 11.60 6.62 -3.41
C ARG A 298 11.31 7.00 -1.96
N ILE A 299 10.15 6.58 -1.47
CA ILE A 299 9.75 6.73 -0.05
C ILE A 299 9.39 5.35 0.47
N ASP A 300 10.15 4.85 1.44
CA ASP A 300 9.87 3.61 2.15
C ASP A 300 8.88 3.88 3.29
N THR A 301 7.78 3.12 3.30
CA THR A 301 6.76 3.24 4.36
C THR A 301 6.97 2.25 5.50
N GLY A 302 7.99 1.42 5.43
CA GLY A 302 8.35 0.43 6.43
C GLY A 302 7.52 -0.85 6.38
N VAL A 303 8.03 -1.86 7.10
CA VAL A 303 7.37 -3.15 7.32
C VAL A 303 7.84 -3.72 8.65
N VAL A 304 6.93 -4.35 9.40
CA VAL A 304 7.23 -5.01 10.67
C VAL A 304 6.66 -6.42 10.68
N LEU A 305 7.28 -7.31 11.44
CA LEU A 305 6.69 -8.61 11.75
C LEU A 305 5.89 -8.49 13.04
N VAL A 306 4.61 -8.76 12.96
CA VAL A 306 3.72 -8.85 14.12
C VAL A 306 3.46 -10.32 14.42
N SER A 307 3.49 -10.64 15.71
CA SER A 307 3.24 -11.98 16.24
C SER A 307 2.46 -11.88 17.57
N PRO A 308 1.95 -12.97 18.12
CA PRO A 308 1.31 -12.97 19.44
C PRO A 308 2.19 -12.39 20.56
N GLU A 309 3.53 -12.43 20.37
CA GLU A 309 4.50 -11.93 21.36
C GLU A 309 4.55 -10.39 21.43
N ASN A 310 4.21 -9.69 20.36
CA ASN A 310 4.33 -8.23 20.26
C ASN A 310 3.06 -7.48 19.83
N MET A 311 1.99 -8.18 19.44
CA MET A 311 0.77 -7.56 18.91
C MET A 311 0.07 -6.60 19.89
N GLU A 312 0.33 -6.76 21.18
CA GLU A 312 -0.25 -5.91 22.24
C GLU A 312 0.56 -4.63 22.51
N GLN A 313 1.74 -4.48 21.88
CA GLN A 313 2.52 -3.24 21.97
C GLN A 313 1.78 -2.07 21.29
N PRO A 314 1.84 -0.85 21.85
CA PRO A 314 1.06 0.29 21.36
C PRO A 314 1.21 0.53 19.85
N GLU A 315 2.44 0.51 19.35
CA GLU A 315 2.75 0.76 17.92
C GLU A 315 2.16 -0.32 17.01
N MET A 316 2.09 -1.58 17.49
CA MET A 316 1.48 -2.68 16.76
C MET A 316 -0.04 -2.58 16.78
N LYS A 317 -0.65 -2.18 17.90
CA LYS A 317 -2.10 -1.97 18.00
C LYS A 317 -2.60 -0.92 17.03
N ASP A 318 -1.91 0.20 16.91
CA ASP A 318 -2.28 1.27 15.98
C ASP A 318 -2.19 0.79 14.50
N LEU A 319 -1.22 -0.09 14.23
CA LEU A 319 -1.03 -0.66 12.91
C LEU A 319 -2.09 -1.73 12.57
N LEU A 320 -2.44 -2.58 13.56
CA LEU A 320 -3.44 -3.65 13.40
C LEU A 320 -4.87 -3.13 13.39
N HIS A 321 -5.13 -1.99 14.04
CA HIS A 321 -6.47 -1.41 14.22
C HIS A 321 -6.47 0.09 13.87
N PRO A 322 -6.14 0.45 12.62
CA PRO A 322 -6.13 1.86 12.22
C PRO A 322 -7.57 2.44 12.31
N PRO A 323 -7.72 3.71 12.75
CA PRO A 323 -9.03 4.33 12.94
C PRO A 323 -9.66 4.74 11.60
N LEU A 324 -10.06 3.76 10.78
CA LEU A 324 -10.57 3.98 9.42
C LEU A 324 -11.86 4.81 9.42
N GLU A 325 -12.75 4.56 10.39
CA GLU A 325 -14.04 5.26 10.53
C GLU A 325 -13.90 6.78 10.70
N LYS A 326 -12.73 7.22 11.17
CA LYS A 326 -12.43 8.66 11.27
C LYS A 326 -12.35 9.35 9.90
N TYR A 327 -12.00 8.60 8.87
CA TYR A 327 -11.72 9.12 7.54
C TYR A 327 -12.69 8.63 6.48
N LEU A 328 -13.24 7.42 6.63
CA LEU A 328 -14.15 6.80 5.67
C LEU A 328 -15.56 6.76 6.29
N GLN A 329 -16.34 7.78 6.03
CA GLN A 329 -17.77 7.86 6.41
C GLN A 329 -18.66 7.36 5.27
#